data_1fd0a1f55b6a615f591aad03f8c232a5
#
_entry.id   1fd0a1f55b6a615f591aad03f8c232a5
#
_cell.length_a   1.000
_cell.length_b   1.000
_cell.length_c   1.000
_cell.angle_alpha   90.00
_cell.angle_beta   90.00
_cell.angle_gamma   90.00
#
_symmetry.space_group_name_H-M   'P 1'
#
loop_
_entity.id
_entity.type
_entity.pdbx_description
1 polymer ?
#
loop_
_entity_poly.entity_id
_entity_poly.type
_entity_poly.pdbx_seq_one_letter_code
_entity_poly.pdbx_strand_id
1 'polypeptide(L)'
;MTDILFGNNNRPVLKLLTKRSLKAQKNTIAVLAIMLATLLFTSLFTIAISLQTAMQESNMRTTGTSAHAGIKRLSWEEYEKLSSDTGIKDIGYSIIIGNAVGDDFNKTPTELRYGDETYAELIFNTPDTGHLPEQKNEIATSRIVLDAMGLPDKVGTQMELTITTDTDTYTDTFMLCGIWDGDAVAYRQTMLLSKSYTEQVAPVIHGETDGTTPPVGTGYIDAVMMMPTAWNIEKQALDVTSKYGFGSMSIL
;
A
#
# COMPACT_ATOMS: atom_id res chain seq x y z
N MET A 1 62.92 -10.42 -27.77
CA MET A 1 62.04 -10.06 -28.92
C MET A 1 60.59 -9.80 -28.50
N THR A 2 60.34 -9.64 -27.21
CA THR A 2 58.99 -9.44 -26.62
C THR A 2 58.65 -7.99 -26.28
N ASP A 3 59.62 -7.07 -26.36
CA ASP A 3 59.38 -5.65 -25.99
C ASP A 3 58.76 -4.76 -27.10
N ILE A 4 58.73 -5.24 -28.33
CA ILE A 4 58.21 -4.44 -29.46
C ILE A 4 56.69 -4.33 -29.45
N LEU A 5 56.01 -5.29 -28.83
CA LEU A 5 54.56 -5.34 -28.78
C LEU A 5 53.94 -4.61 -27.58
N PHE A 6 54.66 -4.53 -26.46
CA PHE A 6 54.14 -4.01 -25.18
C PHE A 6 54.82 -2.73 -24.67
N GLY A 7 56.00 -2.36 -25.20
CA GLY A 7 56.77 -1.18 -24.78
C GLY A 7 56.52 0.10 -25.57
N ASN A 8 55.78 0.04 -26.66
CA ASN A 8 55.56 1.20 -27.52
C ASN A 8 54.28 1.97 -27.08
N ASN A 9 54.51 3.06 -26.35
CA ASN A 9 53.43 3.94 -25.95
C ASN A 9 52.87 4.75 -27.13
N ASN A 10 52.01 4.14 -27.95
CA ASN A 10 51.36 4.73 -29.13
C ASN A 10 50.20 5.69 -28.78
N ARG A 11 50.06 6.11 -27.53
CA ARG A 11 49.01 7.05 -27.10
C ARG A 11 48.96 8.35 -27.94
N PRO A 12 50.10 9.02 -28.26
CA PRO A 12 50.08 10.23 -29.10
C PRO A 12 49.59 9.92 -30.50
N VAL A 13 50.01 8.79 -31.09
CA VAL A 13 49.62 8.36 -32.44
C VAL A 13 48.16 7.98 -32.48
N LEU A 14 47.71 7.20 -31.50
CA LEU A 14 46.28 6.86 -31.32
C LEU A 14 45.41 8.12 -31.20
N LYS A 15 45.83 9.09 -30.37
CA LYS A 15 45.12 10.37 -30.22
C LYS A 15 45.03 11.16 -31.51
N LEU A 16 46.12 11.18 -32.31
CA LEU A 16 46.15 11.86 -33.60
C LEU A 16 45.27 11.16 -34.65
N LEU A 17 45.31 9.81 -34.68
CA LEU A 17 44.49 8.99 -35.56
C LEU A 17 43.00 9.13 -35.21
N THR A 18 42.64 9.07 -33.93
CA THR A 18 41.27 9.29 -33.45
C THR A 18 40.78 10.69 -33.84
N LYS A 19 41.61 11.73 -33.62
CA LYS A 19 41.27 13.11 -34.02
C LYS A 19 41.08 13.28 -35.52
N ARG A 20 41.91 12.61 -36.34
CA ARG A 20 41.75 12.61 -37.82
C ARG A 20 40.52 11.82 -38.25
N SER A 21 40.29 10.66 -37.65
CA SER A 21 39.12 9.82 -37.91
C SER A 21 37.83 10.54 -37.60
N LEU A 22 37.74 11.22 -36.45
CA LEU A 22 36.57 12.00 -36.03
C LEU A 22 36.30 13.20 -36.94
N LYS A 23 37.35 13.78 -37.60
CA LYS A 23 37.20 14.89 -38.55
C LYS A 23 36.73 14.45 -39.96
N ALA A 24 36.76 13.17 -40.26
CA ALA A 24 36.23 12.67 -41.55
C ALA A 24 34.69 12.79 -41.50
N GLN A 25 34.10 13.48 -42.47
CA GLN A 25 32.69 13.81 -42.55
C GLN A 25 31.77 12.58 -42.32
N LYS A 26 32.10 11.44 -42.92
CA LYS A 26 31.36 10.18 -42.73
C LYS A 26 31.39 9.66 -41.29
N ASN A 27 32.51 9.84 -40.57
CA ASN A 27 32.65 9.38 -39.21
C ASN A 27 31.95 10.35 -38.24
N THR A 28 31.94 11.64 -38.54
CA THR A 28 31.14 12.64 -37.79
C THR A 28 29.65 12.34 -37.91
N ILE A 29 29.16 12.00 -39.10
CA ILE A 29 27.77 11.60 -39.30
C ILE A 29 27.43 10.32 -38.48
N ALA A 30 28.34 9.32 -38.50
CA ALA A 30 28.15 8.09 -37.71
C ALA A 30 28.11 8.37 -36.21
N VAL A 31 28.98 9.21 -35.69
CA VAL A 31 28.98 9.62 -34.28
C VAL A 31 27.68 10.35 -33.92
N LEU A 32 27.23 11.29 -34.75
CA LEU A 32 25.97 11.99 -34.56
C LEU A 32 24.77 11.05 -34.58
N ALA A 33 24.77 10.07 -35.51
CA ALA A 33 23.71 9.06 -35.58
C ALA A 33 23.65 8.19 -34.31
N ILE A 34 24.81 7.76 -33.81
CA ILE A 34 24.89 7.00 -32.53
C ILE A 34 24.44 7.86 -31.37
N MET A 35 24.87 9.12 -31.29
CA MET A 35 24.43 10.05 -30.25
C MET A 35 22.92 10.25 -30.29
N LEU A 36 22.34 10.46 -31.46
CA LEU A 36 20.91 10.62 -31.61
C LEU A 36 20.14 9.34 -31.23
N ALA A 37 20.62 8.19 -31.70
CA ALA A 37 20.02 6.91 -31.35
C ALA A 37 20.05 6.65 -29.82
N THR A 38 21.19 6.86 -29.16
CA THR A 38 21.30 6.69 -27.73
C THR A 38 20.40 7.67 -26.95
N LEU A 39 20.30 8.91 -27.40
CA LEU A 39 19.40 9.90 -26.80
C LEU A 39 17.93 9.49 -26.95
N LEU A 40 17.53 9.01 -28.13
CA LEU A 40 16.17 8.51 -28.36
C LEU A 40 15.85 7.29 -27.50
N PHE A 41 16.76 6.31 -27.44
CA PHE A 41 16.54 5.13 -26.60
C PHE A 41 16.46 5.49 -25.11
N THR A 42 17.38 6.31 -24.60
CA THR A 42 17.36 6.71 -23.19
C THR A 42 16.09 7.50 -22.87
N SER A 43 15.67 8.43 -23.72
CA SER A 43 14.42 9.17 -23.50
C SER A 43 13.19 8.27 -23.51
N LEU A 44 13.11 7.30 -24.45
CA LEU A 44 12.02 6.33 -24.50
C LEU A 44 11.95 5.47 -23.24
N PHE A 45 13.08 4.93 -22.79
CA PHE A 45 13.12 4.14 -21.57
C PHE A 45 12.77 4.97 -20.32
N THR A 46 13.26 6.21 -20.24
CA THR A 46 12.93 7.11 -19.13
C THR A 46 11.43 7.40 -19.09
N ILE A 47 10.82 7.71 -20.23
CA ILE A 47 9.37 7.94 -20.33
C ILE A 47 8.59 6.67 -19.93
N ALA A 48 9.00 5.51 -20.43
CA ALA A 48 8.33 4.24 -20.13
C ALA A 48 8.37 3.92 -18.61
N ILE A 49 9.54 4.08 -17.98
CA ILE A 49 9.69 3.87 -16.52
C ILE A 49 8.88 4.90 -15.75
N SER A 50 8.95 6.18 -16.12
CA SER A 50 8.18 7.24 -15.45
C SER A 50 6.67 7.00 -15.55
N LEU A 51 6.18 6.57 -16.70
CA LEU A 51 4.77 6.24 -16.90
C LEU A 51 4.34 5.05 -16.03
N GLN A 52 5.16 3.99 -16.01
CA GLN A 52 4.88 2.82 -15.17
C GLN A 52 4.83 3.19 -13.69
N THR A 53 5.79 3.99 -13.20
CA THR A 53 5.82 4.45 -11.81
C THR A 53 4.58 5.30 -11.49
N ALA A 54 4.22 6.24 -12.37
CA ALA A 54 3.04 7.08 -12.17
C ALA A 54 1.73 6.26 -12.18
N MET A 55 1.64 5.23 -13.01
CA MET A 55 0.49 4.32 -13.02
C MET A 55 0.40 3.51 -11.72
N GLN A 56 1.52 2.98 -11.23
CA GLN A 56 1.55 2.27 -9.95
C GLN A 56 1.13 3.18 -8.79
N GLU A 57 1.69 4.37 -8.71
CA GLU A 57 1.33 5.36 -7.69
C GLU A 57 -0.16 5.73 -7.77
N SER A 58 -0.68 5.97 -8.97
CA SER A 58 -2.11 6.24 -9.16
C SER A 58 -2.99 5.08 -8.73
N ASN A 59 -2.60 3.84 -9.02
CA ASN A 59 -3.34 2.65 -8.58
C ASN A 59 -3.32 2.52 -7.05
N MET A 60 -2.16 2.65 -6.41
CA MET A 60 -2.03 2.60 -4.94
C MET A 60 -2.90 3.66 -4.26
N ARG A 61 -2.95 4.87 -4.80
CA ARG A 61 -3.81 5.94 -4.27
C ARG A 61 -5.30 5.63 -4.45
N THR A 62 -5.69 5.10 -5.60
CA THR A 62 -7.09 4.74 -5.89
C THR A 62 -7.56 3.56 -5.06
N THR A 63 -6.71 2.55 -4.89
CA THR A 63 -7.01 1.37 -4.04
C THR A 63 -6.86 1.67 -2.55
N GLY A 64 -6.12 2.72 -2.19
CA GLY A 64 -5.83 3.09 -0.81
C GLY A 64 -4.88 2.13 -0.11
N THR A 65 -4.04 1.41 -0.87
CA THR A 65 -3.09 0.44 -0.30
C THR A 65 -1.87 0.25 -1.18
N SER A 66 -0.74 -0.04 -0.53
CA SER A 66 0.49 -0.53 -1.16
C SER A 66 0.59 -2.06 -1.19
N ALA A 67 -0.36 -2.76 -0.56
CA ALA A 67 -0.37 -4.21 -0.51
C ALA A 67 -0.53 -4.82 -1.91
N HIS A 68 0.08 -5.99 -2.11
CA HIS A 68 0.00 -6.72 -3.37
C HIS A 68 -1.28 -7.54 -3.51
N ALA A 69 -1.81 -8.03 -2.39
CA ALA A 69 -3.01 -8.85 -2.36
C ALA A 69 -3.75 -8.70 -1.03
N GLY A 70 -5.05 -9.00 -1.04
CA GLY A 70 -5.87 -9.03 0.15
C GLY A 70 -6.81 -10.23 0.15
N ILE A 71 -7.05 -10.78 1.32
CA ILE A 71 -8.05 -11.83 1.57
C ILE A 71 -8.99 -11.32 2.63
N LYS A 72 -10.28 -11.48 2.40
CA LYS A 72 -11.33 -11.03 3.31
C LYS A 72 -12.02 -12.19 4.00
N ARG A 73 -12.59 -11.91 5.16
CA ARG A 73 -13.49 -12.81 5.88
C ARG A 73 -12.79 -14.07 6.39
N LEU A 74 -11.60 -13.89 6.93
CA LEU A 74 -10.86 -14.98 7.57
C LEU A 74 -11.29 -15.10 9.04
N SER A 75 -11.24 -16.32 9.56
CA SER A 75 -11.18 -16.56 11.00
C SER A 75 -9.77 -16.30 11.52
N TRP A 76 -9.61 -16.32 12.84
CA TRP A 76 -8.29 -16.19 13.47
C TRP A 76 -7.34 -17.31 13.04
N GLU A 77 -7.80 -18.53 13.03
CA GLU A 77 -7.01 -19.72 12.68
C GLU A 77 -6.59 -19.71 11.20
N GLU A 78 -7.46 -19.21 10.31
CA GLU A 78 -7.12 -19.03 8.89
C GLU A 78 -6.07 -17.94 8.70
N TYR A 79 -6.18 -16.82 9.43
CA TYR A 79 -5.17 -15.78 9.45
C TYR A 79 -3.82 -16.28 10.00
N GLU A 80 -3.82 -17.05 11.10
CA GLU A 80 -2.59 -17.61 11.67
C GLU A 80 -1.87 -18.55 10.68
N LYS A 81 -2.62 -19.34 9.92
CA LYS A 81 -2.05 -20.18 8.85
C LYS A 81 -1.37 -19.32 7.79
N LEU A 82 -2.01 -18.23 7.34
CA LEU A 82 -1.43 -17.30 6.36
C LEU A 82 -0.21 -16.56 6.91
N SER A 83 -0.28 -16.06 8.13
CA SER A 83 0.80 -15.28 8.75
C SER A 83 2.08 -16.07 8.95
N SER A 84 1.96 -17.40 9.03
CA SER A 84 3.11 -18.31 9.12
C SER A 84 3.65 -18.78 7.75
N ASP A 85 3.04 -18.39 6.62
CA ASP A 85 3.49 -18.83 5.29
C ASP A 85 4.71 -18.03 4.81
N THR A 86 5.79 -18.73 4.51
CA THR A 86 7.04 -18.15 4.01
C THR A 86 6.92 -17.56 2.59
N GLY A 87 5.83 -17.80 1.89
CA GLY A 87 5.49 -17.18 0.60
C GLY A 87 4.96 -15.78 0.73
N ILE A 88 4.74 -15.27 1.95
CA ILE A 88 4.32 -13.91 2.26
C ILE A 88 5.49 -13.20 2.92
N LYS A 89 5.77 -11.97 2.48
CA LYS A 89 6.84 -11.14 3.06
C LYS A 89 6.34 -10.41 4.30
N ASP A 90 5.25 -9.66 4.16
CA ASP A 90 4.61 -8.91 5.24
C ASP A 90 3.10 -9.13 5.15
N ILE A 91 2.44 -9.25 6.28
CA ILE A 91 0.99 -9.41 6.36
C ILE A 91 0.46 -8.59 7.54
N GLY A 92 -0.58 -7.81 7.27
CA GLY A 92 -1.33 -7.09 8.28
C GLY A 92 -2.80 -7.48 8.23
N TYR A 93 -3.52 -7.27 9.33
CA TYR A 93 -4.94 -7.57 9.40
C TYR A 93 -5.77 -6.45 10.00
N SER A 94 -7.02 -6.46 9.62
CA SER A 94 -8.02 -5.55 10.18
C SER A 94 -9.34 -6.28 10.44
N ILE A 95 -10.15 -5.67 11.31
CA ILE A 95 -11.52 -6.11 11.61
C ILE A 95 -12.45 -4.92 11.39
N ILE A 96 -13.43 -5.08 10.51
CA ILE A 96 -14.42 -4.03 10.25
C ILE A 96 -15.43 -4.01 11.41
N ILE A 97 -15.58 -2.85 12.02
CA ILE A 97 -16.52 -2.61 13.12
C ILE A 97 -17.84 -2.07 12.58
N GLY A 98 -17.78 -1.08 11.70
CA GLY A 98 -18.98 -0.45 11.16
C GLY A 98 -18.66 0.73 10.25
N ASN A 99 -19.69 1.49 9.90
CA ASN A 99 -19.57 2.73 9.15
C ASN A 99 -20.01 3.92 10.00
N ALA A 100 -19.30 5.02 9.89
CA ALA A 100 -19.74 6.28 10.49
C ALA A 100 -20.95 6.82 9.73
N VAL A 101 -21.97 7.26 10.47
CA VAL A 101 -23.19 7.85 9.92
C VAL A 101 -23.43 9.24 10.48
N GLY A 102 -23.98 10.11 9.65
CA GLY A 102 -24.23 11.52 9.93
C GLY A 102 -24.03 12.36 8.67
N ASP A 103 -24.46 13.60 8.73
CA ASP A 103 -24.35 14.53 7.58
C ASP A 103 -22.91 14.75 7.14
N ASP A 104 -21.96 14.71 8.05
CA ASP A 104 -20.53 14.89 7.83
C ASP A 104 -19.94 13.79 6.93
N PHE A 105 -20.52 12.60 6.97
CA PHE A 105 -20.03 11.43 6.23
C PHE A 105 -20.70 11.19 4.89
N ASN A 106 -21.70 12.00 4.51
CA ASN A 106 -22.42 11.87 3.23
C ASN A 106 -21.50 12.03 2.01
N LYS A 107 -20.47 12.90 2.11
CA LYS A 107 -19.47 13.12 1.05
C LYS A 107 -18.13 12.46 1.33
N THR A 108 -17.93 12.01 2.53
CA THR A 108 -16.69 11.41 3.02
C THR A 108 -17.02 10.07 3.69
N PRO A 109 -17.44 9.05 2.91
CA PRO A 109 -17.79 7.74 3.47
C PRO A 109 -16.62 7.22 4.31
N THR A 110 -16.88 6.91 5.58
CA THR A 110 -15.84 6.56 6.54
C THR A 110 -16.18 5.25 7.24
N GLU A 111 -15.23 4.33 7.22
CA GLU A 111 -15.34 3.01 7.83
C GLU A 111 -14.50 2.95 9.11
N LEU A 112 -15.10 2.39 10.17
CA LEU A 112 -14.43 2.16 11.43
C LEU A 112 -13.91 0.73 11.45
N ARG A 113 -12.63 0.58 11.77
CA ARG A 113 -11.98 -0.74 11.86
C ARG A 113 -10.85 -0.75 12.89
N TYR A 114 -10.54 -1.91 13.38
CA TYR A 114 -9.24 -2.18 13.95
C TYR A 114 -8.26 -2.53 12.83
N GLY A 115 -7.01 -2.13 12.96
CA GLY A 115 -5.90 -2.56 12.12
C GLY A 115 -4.64 -2.69 12.96
N ASP A 116 -3.87 -3.75 12.74
CA ASP A 116 -2.54 -3.86 13.33
C ASP A 116 -1.57 -2.87 12.66
N GLU A 117 -0.36 -2.74 13.21
CA GLU A 117 0.65 -1.80 12.72
C GLU A 117 1.00 -2.03 11.25
N THR A 118 1.18 -3.30 10.85
CA THR A 118 1.48 -3.67 9.46
C THR A 118 0.32 -3.32 8.53
N TYR A 119 -0.91 -3.56 8.97
CA TYR A 119 -2.09 -3.16 8.20
C TYR A 119 -2.14 -1.64 8.01
N ALA A 120 -1.97 -0.88 9.09
CA ALA A 120 -1.99 0.58 9.05
C ALA A 120 -0.92 1.15 8.10
N GLU A 121 0.29 0.56 8.09
CA GLU A 121 1.36 0.93 7.17
C GLU A 121 0.98 0.64 5.71
N LEU A 122 0.49 -0.56 5.43
CA LEU A 122 0.17 -1.00 4.07
C LEU A 122 -1.01 -0.23 3.45
N ILE A 123 -1.91 0.33 4.25
CA ILE A 123 -3.05 1.15 3.79
C ILE A 123 -2.81 2.66 3.94
N PHE A 124 -1.57 3.09 4.19
CA PHE A 124 -1.19 4.51 4.38
C PHE A 124 -1.90 5.23 5.53
N ASN A 125 -2.29 4.51 6.57
CA ASN A 125 -3.01 5.04 7.73
C ASN A 125 -2.14 5.07 9.00
N THR A 126 -0.82 5.09 8.83
CA THR A 126 0.10 5.33 9.95
C THR A 126 0.05 6.79 10.37
N PRO A 127 -0.23 7.12 11.64
CA PRO A 127 -0.25 8.50 12.10
C PRO A 127 1.10 9.20 11.91
N ASP A 128 1.08 10.40 11.35
CA ASP A 128 2.23 11.31 11.34
C ASP A 128 2.29 12.17 12.61
N THR A 129 1.16 12.27 13.31
CA THR A 129 1.01 12.98 14.58
C THR A 129 0.29 12.08 15.57
N GLY A 130 0.86 11.88 16.76
CA GLY A 130 0.31 10.99 17.77
C GLY A 130 0.72 9.52 17.56
N HIS A 131 -0.19 8.59 17.80
CA HIS A 131 0.06 7.14 17.73
C HIS A 131 -1.19 6.37 17.29
N LEU A 132 -1.03 5.08 16.97
CA LEU A 132 -2.15 4.16 16.76
C LEU A 132 -2.93 3.95 18.07
N PRO A 133 -4.27 3.67 18.02
CA PRO A 133 -5.08 3.50 19.20
C PRO A 133 -4.64 2.29 20.05
N GLU A 134 -4.30 2.54 21.31
CA GLU A 134 -3.92 1.52 22.30
C GLU A 134 -5.01 1.34 23.35
N GLN A 135 -5.58 2.45 23.84
CA GLN A 135 -6.61 2.42 24.87
C GLN A 135 -8.00 2.31 24.25
N LYS A 136 -8.93 1.75 25.01
CA LYS A 136 -10.28 1.43 24.54
C LYS A 136 -11.03 2.61 23.92
N ASN A 137 -10.86 3.80 24.47
CA ASN A 137 -11.54 5.01 24.01
C ASN A 137 -10.73 5.84 23.00
N GLU A 138 -9.64 5.31 22.49
CA GLU A 138 -8.80 5.99 21.51
C GLU A 138 -9.23 5.71 20.08
N ILE A 139 -9.07 6.72 19.24
CA ILE A 139 -9.33 6.68 17.80
C ILE A 139 -8.23 7.45 17.06
N ALA A 140 -7.87 6.94 15.88
CA ALA A 140 -7.00 7.65 14.95
C ALA A 140 -7.68 7.77 13.59
N THR A 141 -7.49 8.92 12.91
CA THR A 141 -8.14 9.18 11.63
C THR A 141 -7.37 10.17 10.77
N SER A 142 -7.83 10.35 9.53
CA SER A 142 -7.23 11.30 8.60
C SER A 142 -7.72 12.75 8.85
N ARG A 143 -6.89 13.72 8.45
CA ARG A 143 -7.27 15.14 8.41
C ARG A 143 -8.51 15.39 7.57
N ILE A 144 -8.70 14.62 6.50
CA ILE A 144 -9.90 14.71 5.64
C ILE A 144 -11.17 14.43 6.44
N VAL A 145 -11.14 13.45 7.32
CA VAL A 145 -12.30 13.13 8.19
C VAL A 145 -12.51 14.20 9.25
N LEU A 146 -11.44 14.69 9.86
CA LEU A 146 -11.53 15.78 10.84
C LEU A 146 -12.12 17.05 10.21
N ASP A 147 -11.70 17.40 9.01
CA ASP A 147 -12.24 18.53 8.24
C ASP A 147 -13.73 18.33 7.92
N ALA A 148 -14.12 17.12 7.52
CA ALA A 148 -15.52 16.80 7.26
C ALA A 148 -16.42 16.97 8.48
N MET A 149 -15.90 16.62 9.67
CA MET A 149 -16.58 16.77 10.96
C MET A 149 -16.45 18.19 11.55
N GLY A 150 -15.66 19.08 10.94
CA GLY A 150 -15.39 20.43 11.49
C GLY A 150 -14.58 20.40 12.80
N LEU A 151 -13.80 19.34 13.03
CA LEU A 151 -12.98 19.15 14.22
C LEU A 151 -11.56 19.66 14.02
N PRO A 152 -10.90 20.15 15.10
CA PRO A 152 -9.53 20.62 15.00
C PRO A 152 -8.56 19.44 14.80
N ASP A 153 -7.52 19.67 13.98
CA ASP A 153 -6.38 18.79 13.77
C ASP A 153 -5.46 18.77 15.01
N LYS A 154 -5.96 18.17 16.10
CA LYS A 154 -5.27 18.17 17.39
C LYS A 154 -5.55 16.89 18.19
N VAL A 155 -4.50 16.15 18.53
CA VAL A 155 -4.57 15.01 19.45
C VAL A 155 -5.17 15.45 20.80
N GLY A 156 -6.02 14.61 21.36
CA GLY A 156 -6.81 14.89 22.56
C GLY A 156 -8.18 15.52 22.27
N THR A 157 -8.55 15.73 21.00
CA THR A 157 -9.91 16.15 20.64
C THR A 157 -10.90 15.02 20.91
N GLN A 158 -12.01 15.34 21.55
CA GLN A 158 -13.11 14.41 21.78
C GLN A 158 -14.00 14.31 20.53
N MET A 159 -14.36 13.10 20.14
CA MET A 159 -15.18 12.80 18.98
C MET A 159 -16.38 11.95 19.40
N GLU A 160 -17.58 12.39 19.07
CA GLU A 160 -18.80 11.60 19.22
C GLU A 160 -19.18 11.05 17.85
N LEU A 161 -19.33 9.72 17.75
CA LEU A 161 -19.58 9.03 16.49
C LEU A 161 -20.81 8.15 16.60
N THR A 162 -21.72 8.27 15.64
CA THR A 162 -22.76 7.28 15.42
C THR A 162 -22.26 6.24 14.43
N ILE A 163 -22.25 4.99 14.86
CA ILE A 163 -21.69 3.85 14.14
C ILE A 163 -22.85 2.93 13.76
N THR A 164 -22.92 2.58 12.48
CA THR A 164 -23.89 1.59 11.99
C THR A 164 -23.18 0.33 11.54
N THR A 165 -23.72 -0.80 11.94
CA THR A 165 -23.39 -2.15 11.46
C THR A 165 -24.57 -2.69 10.64
N ASP A 166 -24.50 -3.91 10.13
CA ASP A 166 -25.65 -4.53 9.46
C ASP A 166 -26.81 -4.89 10.42
N THR A 167 -26.54 -4.93 11.71
CA THR A 167 -27.51 -5.38 12.74
C THR A 167 -27.94 -4.30 13.71
N ASP A 168 -27.11 -3.26 13.91
CA ASP A 168 -27.34 -2.27 14.96
C ASP A 168 -26.79 -0.88 14.58
N THR A 169 -27.25 0.14 15.29
CA THR A 169 -26.74 1.51 15.21
C THR A 169 -26.62 2.07 16.63
N TYR A 170 -25.45 2.55 16.98
CA TYR A 170 -25.17 3.07 18.32
C TYR A 170 -24.22 4.27 18.24
N THR A 171 -24.19 5.05 19.33
CA THR A 171 -23.30 6.23 19.43
C THR A 171 -22.29 6.00 20.54
N ASP A 172 -21.05 6.32 20.26
CA ASP A 172 -19.95 6.20 21.21
C ASP A 172 -19.01 7.40 21.14
N THR A 173 -18.22 7.62 22.19
CA THR A 173 -17.33 8.77 22.31
C THR A 173 -15.89 8.32 22.41
N PHE A 174 -15.03 8.92 21.59
CA PHE A 174 -13.61 8.60 21.48
C PHE A 174 -12.73 9.82 21.70
N MET A 175 -11.48 9.56 22.03
CA MET A 175 -10.40 10.54 22.13
C MET A 175 -9.45 10.37 20.95
N LEU A 176 -9.26 11.41 20.17
CA LEU A 176 -8.33 11.40 19.03
C LEU A 176 -6.90 11.23 19.55
N CYS A 177 -6.23 10.14 19.17
CA CYS A 177 -4.86 9.81 19.57
C CYS A 177 -3.86 9.85 18.43
N GLY A 178 -4.32 9.75 17.18
CA GLY A 178 -3.47 9.72 16.00
C GLY A 178 -4.11 10.36 14.78
N ILE A 179 -3.29 11.01 13.96
CA ILE A 179 -3.72 11.77 12.79
C ILE A 179 -2.76 11.49 11.64
N TRP A 180 -3.30 11.31 10.41
CA TRP A 180 -2.54 11.26 9.16
C TRP A 180 -3.20 12.10 8.08
N ASP A 181 -2.49 12.37 6.96
CA ASP A 181 -3.02 13.25 5.90
C ASP A 181 -4.28 12.70 5.22
N GLY A 182 -4.29 11.41 4.91
CA GLY A 182 -5.31 10.78 4.08
C GLY A 182 -5.13 11.06 2.59
N ASP A 183 -5.92 10.39 1.75
CA ASP A 183 -5.97 10.66 0.31
C ASP A 183 -7.42 10.93 -0.13
N ALA A 184 -7.64 12.11 -0.73
CA ALA A 184 -8.97 12.50 -1.22
C ALA A 184 -9.44 11.68 -2.44
N VAL A 185 -8.54 10.95 -3.10
CA VAL A 185 -8.87 10.05 -4.21
C VAL A 185 -9.36 8.68 -3.70
N ALA A 186 -9.04 8.33 -2.45
CA ALA A 186 -9.50 7.09 -1.86
C ALA A 186 -11.03 7.04 -1.80
N TYR A 187 -11.60 5.93 -2.27
CA TYR A 187 -13.05 5.74 -2.31
C TYR A 187 -13.71 5.86 -0.93
N ARG A 188 -12.99 5.48 0.13
CA ARG A 188 -13.48 5.48 1.51
C ARG A 188 -12.36 5.93 2.44
N GLN A 189 -12.71 6.73 3.43
CA GLN A 189 -11.80 7.07 4.52
C GLN A 189 -11.89 6.02 5.64
N THR A 190 -10.89 6.00 6.51
CA THR A 190 -10.80 5.03 7.60
C THR A 190 -10.63 5.75 8.93
N MET A 191 -11.26 5.22 9.96
CA MET A 191 -10.98 5.48 11.36
C MET A 191 -10.44 4.21 11.98
N LEU A 192 -9.29 4.26 12.64
CA LEU A 192 -8.73 3.14 13.37
C LEU A 192 -9.12 3.20 14.83
N LEU A 193 -9.56 2.08 15.37
CA LEU A 193 -9.95 1.89 16.75
C LEU A 193 -9.02 0.89 17.45
N SER A 194 -8.98 0.93 18.77
CA SER A 194 -8.14 0.03 19.56
C SER A 194 -8.60 -1.42 19.49
N LYS A 195 -7.67 -2.34 19.70
CA LYS A 195 -7.96 -3.77 19.80
C LYS A 195 -8.97 -4.07 20.92
N SER A 196 -8.79 -3.44 22.08
CA SER A 196 -9.64 -3.65 23.25
C SER A 196 -11.10 -3.20 23.04
N TYR A 197 -11.33 -2.13 22.27
CA TYR A 197 -12.67 -1.74 21.87
C TYR A 197 -13.26 -2.75 20.89
N THR A 198 -12.49 -3.14 19.89
CA THR A 198 -12.92 -4.09 18.85
C THR A 198 -13.29 -5.45 19.41
N GLU A 199 -12.51 -5.97 20.36
CA GLU A 199 -12.82 -7.25 21.05
C GLU A 199 -14.15 -7.22 21.80
N GLN A 200 -14.61 -6.05 22.19
CA GLN A 200 -15.91 -5.89 22.86
C GLN A 200 -17.08 -5.85 21.87
N VAL A 201 -16.94 -5.13 20.75
CA VAL A 201 -18.07 -4.87 19.82
C VAL A 201 -18.09 -5.81 18.62
N ALA A 202 -16.95 -6.32 18.22
CA ALA A 202 -16.76 -7.24 17.09
C ALA A 202 -15.69 -8.29 17.46
N PRO A 203 -15.95 -9.18 18.42
CA PRO A 203 -14.97 -10.18 18.86
C PRO A 203 -14.54 -11.07 17.68
N VAL A 204 -13.25 -11.36 17.63
CA VAL A 204 -12.67 -12.19 16.56
C VAL A 204 -13.35 -13.53 16.45
N ILE A 205 -13.67 -13.92 15.22
CA ILE A 205 -14.28 -15.23 14.95
C ILE A 205 -13.23 -16.32 14.89
N HIS A 206 -13.55 -17.44 15.53
CA HIS A 206 -12.75 -18.66 15.58
C HIS A 206 -13.42 -19.79 14.82
N GLY A 207 -12.62 -20.74 14.35
CA GLY A 207 -13.06 -21.91 13.59
C GLY A 207 -12.93 -21.74 12.08
N GLU A 208 -13.53 -22.65 11.32
CA GLU A 208 -13.54 -22.57 9.86
C GLU A 208 -14.69 -21.67 9.40
N THR A 209 -14.42 -20.84 8.40
CA THR A 209 -15.44 -20.00 7.76
C THR A 209 -16.25 -20.84 6.77
N ASP A 210 -17.57 -20.63 6.74
CA ASP A 210 -18.48 -21.34 5.84
C ASP A 210 -18.54 -20.73 4.43
N GLY A 211 -17.71 -19.73 4.15
CA GLY A 211 -17.66 -19.00 2.87
C GLY A 211 -18.85 -18.06 2.63
N THR A 212 -19.77 -17.92 3.57
CA THR A 212 -20.87 -16.95 3.47
C THR A 212 -20.35 -15.52 3.68
N THR A 213 -21.12 -14.52 3.24
CA THR A 213 -20.79 -13.12 3.53
C THR A 213 -21.30 -12.78 4.93
N PRO A 214 -20.39 -12.56 5.90
CA PRO A 214 -20.82 -12.23 7.25
C PRO A 214 -21.33 -10.79 7.30
N PRO A 215 -22.21 -10.47 8.24
CA PRO A 215 -22.60 -9.11 8.54
C PRO A 215 -21.40 -8.25 8.97
N VAL A 216 -21.43 -6.96 8.64
CA VAL A 216 -20.45 -5.98 9.14
C VAL A 216 -20.55 -5.89 10.67
N GLY A 217 -19.42 -5.88 11.35
CA GLY A 217 -19.35 -5.88 12.81
C GLY A 217 -19.29 -7.27 13.44
N THR A 218 -19.02 -8.32 12.68
CA THR A 218 -19.00 -9.71 13.18
C THR A 218 -17.61 -10.28 13.48
N GLY A 219 -16.55 -9.49 13.49
CA GLY A 219 -15.21 -9.91 13.93
C GLY A 219 -14.41 -10.77 12.94
N TYR A 220 -14.82 -10.83 11.68
CA TYR A 220 -14.00 -11.44 10.62
C TYR A 220 -12.78 -10.59 10.29
N ILE A 221 -11.70 -11.25 9.93
CA ILE A 221 -10.43 -10.64 9.59
C ILE A 221 -10.35 -10.37 8.09
N ASP A 222 -10.00 -9.15 7.74
CA ASP A 222 -9.52 -8.77 6.42
C ASP A 222 -8.00 -8.63 6.48
N ALA A 223 -7.27 -9.45 5.74
CA ALA A 223 -5.82 -9.42 5.68
C ALA A 223 -5.34 -8.77 4.39
N VAL A 224 -4.29 -7.97 4.49
CA VAL A 224 -3.54 -7.42 3.36
C VAL A 224 -2.10 -7.89 3.43
N MET A 225 -1.49 -8.17 2.28
CA MET A 225 -0.17 -8.82 2.26
C MET A 225 0.73 -8.31 1.16
N MET A 226 2.04 -8.33 1.45
CA MET A 226 3.12 -8.09 0.49
C MET A 226 3.72 -9.43 0.07
N MET A 227 3.82 -9.64 -1.24
CA MET A 227 4.56 -10.78 -1.78
C MET A 227 6.08 -10.50 -1.74
N PRO A 228 6.92 -11.55 -1.66
CA PRO A 228 8.38 -11.41 -1.58
C PRO A 228 8.99 -10.60 -2.73
N THR A 229 8.37 -10.64 -3.90
CA THR A 229 8.83 -9.89 -5.08
C THR A 229 7.66 -9.22 -5.80
N ALA A 230 7.93 -8.07 -6.42
CA ALA A 230 6.97 -7.37 -7.28
C ALA A 230 6.78 -8.02 -8.67
N TRP A 231 7.48 -9.14 -8.94
CA TRP A 231 7.38 -9.86 -10.20
C TRP A 231 6.33 -10.97 -10.11
N ASN A 232 5.36 -10.98 -11.04
CA ASN A 232 4.35 -12.02 -11.14
C ASN A 232 3.54 -12.22 -9.83
N ILE A 233 3.10 -11.09 -9.26
CA ILE A 233 2.35 -11.03 -7.97
C ILE A 233 1.16 -11.98 -7.98
N GLU A 234 0.37 -11.97 -9.06
CA GLU A 234 -0.80 -12.85 -9.21
C GLU A 234 -0.47 -14.32 -8.97
N LYS A 235 0.61 -14.82 -9.60
CA LYS A 235 1.01 -16.21 -9.40
C LYS A 235 1.44 -16.49 -7.96
N GLN A 236 2.25 -15.60 -7.36
CA GLN A 236 2.69 -15.76 -5.98
C GLN A 236 1.48 -15.81 -5.03
N ALA A 237 0.54 -14.92 -5.22
CA ALA A 237 -0.68 -14.85 -4.44
C ALA A 237 -1.56 -16.09 -4.62
N LEU A 238 -1.74 -16.57 -5.85
CA LEU A 238 -2.45 -17.82 -6.13
C LEU A 238 -1.75 -19.05 -5.55
N ASP A 239 -0.43 -19.09 -5.59
CA ASP A 239 0.36 -20.19 -4.99
C ASP A 239 0.14 -20.26 -3.48
N VAL A 240 0.04 -19.12 -2.79
CA VAL A 240 -0.28 -19.05 -1.36
C VAL A 240 -1.72 -19.51 -1.09
N THR A 241 -2.71 -18.95 -1.78
CA THR A 241 -4.12 -19.24 -1.50
C THR A 241 -4.53 -20.66 -1.85
N SER A 242 -3.94 -21.25 -2.91
CA SER A 242 -4.22 -22.64 -3.31
C SER A 242 -3.79 -23.66 -2.26
N LYS A 243 -2.81 -23.31 -1.39
CA LYS A 243 -2.39 -24.21 -0.29
C LYS A 243 -3.47 -24.40 0.77
N TYR A 244 -4.28 -23.36 0.99
CA TYR A 244 -5.21 -23.30 2.13
C TYR A 244 -6.68 -23.44 1.71
N GLY A 245 -6.98 -23.37 0.42
CA GLY A 245 -8.35 -23.48 -0.08
C GLY A 245 -9.23 -22.29 0.31
N PHE A 246 -8.64 -21.17 0.69
CA PHE A 246 -9.39 -19.95 1.03
C PHE A 246 -10.14 -19.40 -0.18
N GLY A 247 -11.30 -18.82 0.09
CA GLY A 247 -12.17 -18.23 -0.93
C GLY A 247 -11.50 -17.13 -1.76
N SER A 248 -12.27 -16.24 -2.33
CA SER A 248 -11.76 -15.24 -3.28
C SER A 248 -10.73 -14.30 -2.65
N MET A 249 -9.52 -14.32 -3.20
CA MET A 249 -8.50 -13.31 -2.98
C MET A 249 -8.66 -12.18 -4.00
N SER A 250 -8.44 -10.95 -3.57
CA SER A 250 -8.31 -9.80 -4.47
C SER A 250 -6.82 -9.47 -4.65
N ILE A 251 -6.38 -9.36 -5.90
CA ILE A 251 -5.09 -8.73 -6.22
C ILE A 251 -5.36 -7.22 -6.26
N LEU A 252 -4.52 -6.46 -5.57
CA LEU A 252 -4.70 -5.03 -5.31
C LEU A 252 -3.79 -4.18 -6.21
#